data_2a8fec018b30f7cf984a4d24ebd7729c
#
_entry.id   2a8fec018b30f7cf984a4d24ebd7729c
#
_cell.length_a   1.000
_cell.length_b   1.000
_cell.length_c   1.000
_cell.angle_alpha   90.00
_cell.angle_beta   90.00
_cell.angle_gamma   90.00
#
_symmetry.space_group_name_H-M   'P 1'
#
loop_
_entity.id
_entity.type
_entity.pdbx_description
1 polymer ?
#
loop_
_entity_poly.entity_id
_entity_poly.type
_entity_poly.pdbx_seq_one_letter_code
_entity_poly.pdbx_strand_id
1 'polypeptide(L)'
;MPLTKILIYLLFFILPFGQLERLPNLPVYLHDLVILLLIILNLKFIKLPRSIWLFVSACLLSLIVNIFRFGFPQILFSSLYLVRWLAYACLLPIYQHEKIDLKPLLKYLCLALAVLGLLQYLLIPDTRFLAVLNWDDHYYRLISTVFDPNYLGLIFVLGLVLFNLKILPSLILLIALLFTYSRSSYLALIVVGFYLALIKKKFKIFIFAFFALIFALYLLPRPGGEGVKLERWFSVESRLGNYREGFGLWQKSPVSGLGFNTLRYFRNDPISHAAAGLDNSFLFVLATTGIIGLLTYLNLLKSLWQTSLLLKLSLVAILVHSLFQNSLFYPLIMIWLWCVVYL
;
A
#
# COMPACT_ATOMS: atom_id res chain seq x y z
N MET A 1 -1.29 -18.77 26.01
CA MET A 1 -0.64 -18.24 24.79
C MET A 1 0.17 -17.01 25.18
N PRO A 2 1.42 -16.84 24.79
CA PRO A 2 2.21 -15.67 25.16
C PRO A 2 1.54 -14.39 24.64
N LEU A 3 1.63 -13.31 25.41
CA LEU A 3 0.96 -12.03 25.11
C LEU A 3 1.27 -11.50 23.72
N THR A 4 2.51 -11.66 23.25
CA THR A 4 2.92 -11.27 21.88
C THR A 4 2.05 -11.94 20.81
N LYS A 5 1.76 -13.24 20.93
CA LYS A 5 0.92 -13.95 19.96
C LYS A 5 -0.53 -13.43 19.98
N ILE A 6 -1.06 -13.14 21.18
CA ILE A 6 -2.40 -12.54 21.33
C ILE A 6 -2.46 -11.20 20.59
N LEU A 7 -1.45 -10.34 20.77
CA LEU A 7 -1.38 -9.05 20.11
C LEU A 7 -1.24 -9.18 18.59
N ILE A 8 -0.51 -10.19 18.07
CA ILE A 8 -0.44 -10.45 16.62
C ILE A 8 -1.83 -10.85 16.09
N TYR A 9 -2.57 -11.74 16.77
CA TYR A 9 -3.94 -12.07 16.36
C TYR A 9 -4.87 -10.85 16.44
N LEU A 10 -4.75 -10.04 17.49
CA LEU A 10 -5.50 -8.79 17.64
C LEU A 10 -5.19 -7.82 16.52
N LEU A 11 -3.91 -7.67 16.14
CA LEU A 11 -3.51 -6.85 15.00
C LEU A 11 -4.28 -7.24 13.74
N PHE A 12 -4.26 -8.53 13.37
CA PHE A 12 -4.95 -9.00 12.18
C PHE A 12 -6.47 -8.97 12.29
N PHE A 13 -7.02 -9.05 13.50
CA PHE A 13 -8.46 -8.86 13.73
C PHE A 13 -8.89 -7.41 13.49
N ILE A 14 -8.05 -6.44 13.86
CA ILE A 14 -8.33 -5.00 13.72
C ILE A 14 -8.13 -4.52 12.26
N LEU A 15 -7.10 -4.99 11.57
CA LEU A 15 -6.74 -4.51 10.22
C LEU A 15 -7.90 -4.45 9.20
N PRO A 16 -8.88 -5.38 9.18
CA PRO A 16 -10.04 -5.29 8.27
C PRO A 16 -10.95 -4.08 8.53
N PHE A 17 -10.87 -3.41 9.68
CA PHE A 17 -11.65 -2.19 9.95
C PHE A 17 -11.05 -0.96 9.25
N GLY A 18 -9.81 -1.03 8.74
CA GLY A 18 -9.21 -0.04 7.85
C GLY A 18 -9.28 1.39 8.39
N GLN A 19 -9.96 2.29 7.67
CA GLN A 19 -10.08 3.69 8.08
C GLN A 19 -11.00 3.90 9.29
N LEU A 20 -11.89 2.94 9.57
CA LEU A 20 -12.81 3.02 10.71
C LEU A 20 -12.09 2.91 12.06
N GLU A 21 -10.88 2.36 12.09
CA GLU A 21 -10.06 2.25 13.31
C GLU A 21 -9.20 3.50 13.59
N ARG A 22 -9.32 4.55 12.75
CA ARG A 22 -8.60 5.81 12.96
C ARG A 22 -9.11 6.52 14.21
N LEU A 23 -8.20 6.94 15.07
CA LEU A 23 -8.57 7.71 16.26
C LEU A 23 -9.08 9.11 15.88
N PRO A 24 -10.18 9.58 16.48
CA PRO A 24 -10.71 10.91 16.20
C PRO A 24 -9.63 11.99 16.39
N ASN A 25 -9.54 12.91 15.43
CA ASN A 25 -8.62 14.05 15.46
C ASN A 25 -7.12 13.73 15.47
N LEU A 26 -6.74 12.45 15.37
CA LEU A 26 -5.33 12.03 15.35
C LEU A 26 -5.03 11.24 14.06
N PRO A 27 -3.83 11.39 13.48
CA PRO A 27 -3.39 10.58 12.34
C PRO A 27 -2.83 9.23 12.82
N VAL A 28 -3.47 8.60 13.82
CA VAL A 28 -3.07 7.35 14.48
C VAL A 28 -4.22 6.36 14.37
N TYR A 29 -3.89 5.11 14.13
CA TYR A 29 -4.83 3.99 14.04
C TYR A 29 -4.69 3.06 15.24
N LEU A 30 -5.72 2.28 15.55
CA LEU A 30 -5.64 1.28 16.63
C LEU A 30 -4.53 0.25 16.37
N HIS A 31 -4.33 -0.14 15.11
CA HIS A 31 -3.22 -1.05 14.76
C HIS A 31 -1.83 -0.43 15.01
N ASP A 32 -1.64 0.90 14.90
CA ASP A 32 -0.39 1.57 15.29
C ASP A 32 -0.08 1.34 16.79
N LEU A 33 -1.11 1.42 17.64
CA LEU A 33 -0.95 1.18 19.09
C LEU A 33 -0.61 -0.27 19.40
N VAL A 34 -1.26 -1.22 18.70
CA VAL A 34 -0.93 -2.65 18.86
C VAL A 34 0.50 -2.93 18.39
N ILE A 35 0.94 -2.35 17.29
CA ILE A 35 2.33 -2.47 16.80
C ILE A 35 3.31 -1.87 17.82
N LEU A 36 3.00 -0.71 18.39
CA LEU A 36 3.83 -0.11 19.43
C LEU A 36 3.99 -1.04 20.66
N LEU A 37 2.89 -1.64 21.14
CA LEU A 37 2.93 -2.62 22.22
C LEU A 37 3.75 -3.86 21.85
N LEU A 38 3.61 -4.36 20.62
CA LEU A 38 4.42 -5.48 20.10
C LEU A 38 5.91 -5.12 20.12
N ILE A 39 6.28 -3.91 19.72
CA ILE A 39 7.67 -3.43 19.75
C ILE A 39 8.18 -3.38 21.18
N ILE A 40 7.45 -2.75 22.10
CA ILE A 40 7.85 -2.61 23.51
C ILE A 40 8.12 -3.97 24.15
N LEU A 41 7.24 -4.94 23.94
CA LEU A 41 7.37 -6.29 24.50
C LEU A 41 8.52 -7.10 23.91
N ASN A 42 8.97 -6.75 22.70
CA ASN A 42 9.96 -7.50 21.93
C ASN A 42 11.24 -6.74 21.64
N LEU A 43 11.50 -5.59 22.29
CA LEU A 43 12.65 -4.70 22.02
C LEU A 43 13.98 -5.45 21.91
N LYS A 44 14.23 -6.43 22.78
CA LYS A 44 15.47 -7.22 22.83
C LYS A 44 15.69 -8.10 21.60
N PHE A 45 14.65 -8.40 20.84
CA PHE A 45 14.71 -9.25 19.63
C PHE A 45 14.75 -8.44 18.36
N ILE A 46 14.56 -7.12 18.40
CA ILE A 46 14.49 -6.27 17.22
C ILE A 46 15.89 -6.03 16.66
N LYS A 47 16.21 -6.77 15.60
CA LYS A 47 17.42 -6.59 14.81
C LYS A 47 17.01 -6.38 13.35
N LEU A 48 17.20 -5.17 12.85
CA LEU A 48 16.82 -4.81 11.48
C LEU A 48 18.02 -4.93 10.52
N PRO A 49 17.79 -5.38 9.27
CA PRO A 49 18.82 -5.43 8.23
C PRO A 49 19.46 -4.06 7.97
N ARG A 50 20.74 -4.07 7.55
CA ARG A 50 21.48 -2.84 7.21
C ARG A 50 20.79 -2.01 6.13
N SER A 51 20.12 -2.66 5.17
CA SER A 51 19.38 -1.97 4.10
C SER A 51 18.24 -1.08 4.61
N ILE A 52 17.57 -1.46 5.71
CA ILE A 52 16.55 -0.64 6.38
C ILE A 52 17.20 0.61 6.98
N TRP A 53 18.30 0.45 7.71
CA TRP A 53 18.99 1.57 8.34
C TRP A 53 19.57 2.55 7.32
N LEU A 54 20.07 2.06 6.17
CA LEU A 54 20.53 2.93 5.08
C LEU A 54 19.40 3.84 4.55
N PHE A 55 18.21 3.29 4.35
CA PHE A 55 17.06 4.08 3.91
C PHE A 55 16.59 5.07 5.00
N VAL A 56 16.49 4.62 6.26
CA VAL A 56 16.15 5.49 7.40
C VAL A 56 17.14 6.64 7.53
N SER A 57 18.45 6.36 7.41
CA SER A 57 19.49 7.40 7.45
C SER A 57 19.36 8.41 6.31
N ALA A 58 19.00 7.96 5.10
CA ALA A 58 18.74 8.86 3.98
C ALA A 58 17.52 9.76 4.22
N CYS A 59 16.43 9.21 4.80
CA CYS A 59 15.26 9.99 5.19
C CYS A 59 15.57 11.01 6.29
N LEU A 60 16.32 10.61 7.31
CA LEU A 60 16.77 11.53 8.39
C LEU A 60 17.67 12.63 7.85
N LEU A 61 18.64 12.29 6.99
CA LEU A 61 19.50 13.28 6.34
C LEU A 61 18.65 14.30 5.57
N SER A 62 17.67 13.82 4.79
CA SER A 62 16.78 14.72 4.06
C SER A 62 15.99 15.65 4.98
N LEU A 63 15.48 15.15 6.12
CA LEU A 63 14.76 15.97 7.11
C LEU A 63 15.69 17.01 7.76
N ILE A 64 16.91 16.61 8.15
CA ILE A 64 17.88 17.50 8.80
C ILE A 64 18.31 18.64 7.85
N VAL A 65 18.64 18.34 6.60
CA VAL A 65 19.02 19.34 5.59
C VAL A 65 17.91 20.38 5.35
N ASN A 66 16.65 19.97 5.50
CA ASN A 66 15.51 20.86 5.27
C ASN A 66 14.92 21.49 6.53
N ILE A 67 15.55 21.34 7.72
CA ILE A 67 15.04 21.87 8.99
C ILE A 67 14.88 23.40 8.96
N PHE A 68 15.81 24.11 8.32
CA PHE A 68 15.76 25.57 8.20
C PHE A 68 14.71 26.06 7.18
N ARG A 69 14.23 25.17 6.32
CA ARG A 69 13.19 25.50 5.33
C ARG A 69 11.79 25.44 5.93
N PHE A 70 11.51 24.46 6.82
CA PHE A 70 10.17 24.18 7.31
C PHE A 70 9.94 24.50 8.78
N GLY A 71 10.98 24.73 9.55
CA GLY A 71 10.87 24.82 11.00
C GLY A 71 10.66 23.46 11.70
N PHE A 72 10.89 23.47 13.01
CA PHE A 72 10.91 22.24 13.83
C PHE A 72 9.56 21.49 13.90
N PRO A 73 8.39 22.15 14.10
CA PRO A 73 7.11 21.43 14.21
C PRO A 73 6.75 20.63 12.94
N GLN A 74 7.00 21.20 11.76
CA GLN A 74 6.71 20.57 10.47
C GLN A 74 7.62 19.37 10.21
N ILE A 75 8.91 19.50 10.55
CA ILE A 75 9.88 18.39 10.47
C ILE A 75 9.51 17.28 11.45
N LEU A 76 9.15 17.61 12.69
CA LEU A 76 8.71 16.64 13.69
C LEU A 76 7.48 15.87 13.21
N PHE A 77 6.46 16.57 12.71
CA PHE A 77 5.25 15.92 12.19
C PHE A 77 5.57 15.00 10.98
N SER A 78 6.45 15.44 10.07
CA SER A 78 6.88 14.63 8.93
C SER A 78 7.66 13.39 9.38
N SER A 79 8.49 13.50 10.43
CA SER A 79 9.26 12.38 10.97
C SER A 79 8.39 11.27 11.58
N LEU A 80 7.17 11.58 12.05
CA LEU A 80 6.24 10.56 12.57
C LEU A 80 5.88 9.51 11.52
N TYR A 81 5.85 9.87 10.23
CA TYR A 81 5.64 8.92 9.16
C TYR A 81 6.84 7.98 8.94
N LEU A 82 8.06 8.48 9.18
CA LEU A 82 9.25 7.64 9.17
C LEU A 82 9.26 6.69 10.38
N VAL A 83 8.86 7.20 11.56
CA VAL A 83 8.70 6.37 12.76
C VAL A 83 7.69 5.26 12.54
N ARG A 84 6.52 5.55 11.93
CA ARG A 84 5.51 4.55 11.54
C ARG A 84 6.09 3.53 10.58
N TRP A 85 6.78 3.97 9.52
CA TRP A 85 7.40 3.08 8.54
C TRP A 85 8.40 2.12 9.22
N LEU A 86 9.24 2.66 10.12
CA LEU A 86 10.21 1.88 10.88
C LEU A 86 9.53 0.91 11.87
N ALA A 87 8.47 1.36 12.54
CA ALA A 87 7.67 0.53 13.45
C ALA A 87 7.08 -0.70 12.72
N TYR A 88 6.59 -0.51 11.50
CA TYR A 88 6.08 -1.63 10.70
C TYR A 88 7.20 -2.58 10.25
N ALA A 89 8.40 -2.05 9.95
CA ALA A 89 9.56 -2.89 9.66
C ALA A 89 10.00 -3.76 10.87
N CYS A 90 9.77 -3.28 12.10
CA CYS A 90 10.04 -4.04 13.33
C CYS A 90 9.13 -5.28 13.48
N LEU A 91 8.03 -5.39 12.74
CA LEU A 91 7.20 -6.59 12.74
C LEU A 91 7.96 -7.82 12.22
N LEU A 92 8.89 -7.63 11.26
CA LEU A 92 9.67 -8.73 10.69
C LEU A 92 10.44 -9.54 11.76
N PRO A 93 11.34 -8.95 12.57
CA PRO A 93 12.05 -9.69 13.60
C PRO A 93 11.12 -10.24 14.70
N ILE A 94 9.99 -9.58 14.99
CA ILE A 94 8.99 -10.09 15.93
C ILE A 94 8.36 -11.38 15.40
N TYR A 95 7.95 -11.41 14.12
CA TYR A 95 7.40 -12.61 13.48
C TYR A 95 8.42 -13.75 13.44
N GLN A 96 9.69 -13.44 13.14
CA GLN A 96 10.79 -14.42 13.14
C GLN A 96 11.01 -15.04 14.53
N HIS A 97 10.92 -14.25 15.60
CA HIS A 97 11.06 -14.71 16.96
C HIS A 97 9.87 -15.59 17.39
N GLU A 98 8.65 -15.14 17.13
CA GLU A 98 7.42 -15.82 17.55
C GLU A 98 7.08 -17.07 16.75
N LYS A 99 7.68 -17.23 15.54
CA LYS A 99 7.47 -18.38 14.63
C LYS A 99 6.00 -18.69 14.38
N ILE A 100 5.22 -17.64 14.07
CA ILE A 100 3.78 -17.76 13.85
C ILE A 100 3.49 -17.97 12.36
N ASP A 101 2.53 -18.84 12.03
CA ASP A 101 2.05 -18.95 10.65
C ASP A 101 1.12 -17.77 10.32
N LEU A 102 1.61 -16.83 9.51
CA LEU A 102 0.88 -15.65 9.09
C LEU A 102 -0.02 -15.89 7.88
N LYS A 103 0.10 -17.03 7.17
CA LYS A 103 -0.71 -17.30 5.96
C LYS A 103 -2.22 -17.31 6.24
N PRO A 104 -2.73 -17.97 7.32
CA PRO A 104 -4.14 -17.90 7.65
C PRO A 104 -4.62 -16.49 7.97
N LEU A 105 -3.79 -15.69 8.66
CA LEU A 105 -4.12 -14.32 9.06
C LEU A 105 -4.21 -13.38 7.86
N LEU A 106 -3.26 -13.47 6.91
CA LEU A 106 -3.31 -12.72 5.66
C LEU A 106 -4.51 -13.13 4.79
N LYS A 107 -4.85 -14.43 4.74
CA LYS A 107 -6.04 -14.92 4.04
C LYS A 107 -7.32 -14.37 4.66
N TYR A 108 -7.41 -14.38 5.99
CA TYR A 108 -8.52 -13.77 6.72
C TYR A 108 -8.65 -12.28 6.37
N LEU A 109 -7.55 -11.51 6.43
CA LEU A 109 -7.54 -10.09 6.08
C LEU A 109 -8.13 -9.84 4.68
N CYS A 110 -7.64 -10.57 3.66
CA CYS A 110 -8.11 -10.40 2.29
C CYS A 110 -9.60 -10.74 2.14
N LEU A 111 -10.06 -11.86 2.73
CA LEU A 111 -11.46 -12.28 2.63
C LEU A 111 -12.39 -11.36 3.43
N ALA A 112 -11.99 -10.93 4.63
CA ALA A 112 -12.77 -9.99 5.43
C ALA A 112 -12.97 -8.66 4.67
N LEU A 113 -11.90 -8.09 4.10
CA LEU A 113 -11.99 -6.89 3.29
C LEU A 113 -12.85 -7.09 2.03
N ALA A 114 -12.78 -8.26 1.39
CA ALA A 114 -13.60 -8.56 0.21
C ALA A 114 -15.08 -8.66 0.58
N VAL A 115 -15.42 -9.37 1.65
CA VAL A 115 -16.81 -9.52 2.12
C VAL A 115 -17.36 -8.16 2.55
N LEU A 116 -16.64 -7.41 3.39
CA LEU A 116 -17.04 -6.07 3.81
C LEU A 116 -17.21 -5.13 2.60
N GLY A 117 -16.31 -5.24 1.61
CA GLY A 117 -16.39 -4.44 0.39
C GLY A 117 -17.59 -4.80 -0.50
N LEU A 118 -17.90 -6.09 -0.67
CA LEU A 118 -19.07 -6.53 -1.41
C LEU A 118 -20.36 -6.10 -0.70
N LEU A 119 -20.42 -6.22 0.63
CA LEU A 119 -21.55 -5.71 1.42
C LEU A 119 -21.70 -4.19 1.26
N GLN A 120 -20.60 -3.43 1.36
CA GLN A 120 -20.61 -1.98 1.12
C GLN A 120 -21.13 -1.65 -0.29
N TYR A 121 -20.63 -2.35 -1.32
CA TYR A 121 -21.03 -2.11 -2.70
C TYR A 121 -22.54 -2.37 -2.93
N LEU A 122 -23.11 -3.39 -2.27
CA LEU A 122 -24.53 -3.72 -2.38
C LEU A 122 -25.43 -2.80 -1.55
N LEU A 123 -25.02 -2.46 -0.34
CA LEU A 123 -25.84 -1.73 0.62
C LEU A 123 -25.65 -0.20 0.57
N ILE A 124 -24.43 0.24 0.28
CA ILE A 124 -24.00 1.65 0.30
C ILE A 124 -23.15 1.94 -0.95
N PRO A 125 -23.72 1.86 -2.16
CA PRO A 125 -22.97 2.13 -3.40
C PRO A 125 -22.61 3.60 -3.58
N ASP A 126 -23.40 4.51 -2.99
CA ASP A 126 -23.15 5.95 -3.01
C ASP A 126 -22.26 6.35 -1.82
N THR A 127 -21.00 6.58 -2.09
CA THR A 127 -19.99 6.92 -1.10
C THR A 127 -19.64 8.41 -1.04
N ARG A 128 -20.46 9.29 -1.70
CA ARG A 128 -20.21 10.75 -1.74
C ARG A 128 -20.25 11.41 -0.37
N PHE A 129 -20.95 10.84 0.61
CA PHE A 129 -20.93 11.30 1.99
C PHE A 129 -19.54 11.30 2.62
N LEU A 130 -18.59 10.50 2.11
CA LEU A 130 -17.20 10.47 2.60
C LEU A 130 -16.46 11.79 2.35
N ALA A 131 -16.91 12.60 1.38
CA ALA A 131 -16.34 13.92 1.13
C ALA A 131 -16.45 14.84 2.36
N VAL A 132 -17.49 14.70 3.19
CA VAL A 132 -17.64 15.43 4.48
C VAL A 132 -16.50 15.05 5.45
N LEU A 133 -15.92 13.87 5.31
CA LEU A 133 -14.80 13.38 6.12
C LEU A 133 -13.45 13.64 5.44
N ASN A 134 -13.39 14.45 4.39
CA ASN A 134 -12.21 14.74 3.56
C ASN A 134 -11.63 13.50 2.85
N TRP A 135 -12.50 12.55 2.47
CA TRP A 135 -12.12 11.41 1.64
C TRP A 135 -12.63 11.60 0.22
N ASP A 136 -11.88 11.09 -0.76
CA ASP A 136 -12.25 11.13 -2.16
C ASP A 136 -13.57 10.40 -2.41
N ASP A 137 -14.38 10.96 -3.30
CA ASP A 137 -15.60 10.35 -3.78
C ASP A 137 -15.29 9.19 -4.74
N HIS A 138 -15.67 7.98 -4.34
CA HIS A 138 -15.52 6.77 -5.12
C HIS A 138 -16.87 6.14 -5.51
N TYR A 139 -17.79 6.96 -5.91
CA TYR A 139 -19.15 6.62 -6.29
C TYR A 139 -19.23 5.36 -7.17
N TYR A 140 -20.08 4.41 -6.78
CA TYR A 140 -20.25 3.09 -7.39
C TYR A 140 -18.98 2.25 -7.54
N ARG A 141 -18.01 2.42 -6.65
CA ARG A 141 -16.82 1.58 -6.59
C ARG A 141 -16.78 0.82 -5.26
N LEU A 142 -16.24 -0.39 -5.31
CA LEU A 142 -15.99 -1.18 -4.11
C LEU A 142 -14.74 -0.61 -3.39
N ILE A 143 -14.95 -0.01 -2.21
CA ILE A 143 -13.91 0.63 -1.39
C ILE A 143 -13.71 -0.04 -0.03
N SER A 144 -14.68 -0.86 0.43
CA SER A 144 -14.67 -1.48 1.76
C SER A 144 -14.42 -0.46 2.87
N THR A 145 -13.80 -0.89 3.94
CA THR A 145 -13.34 -0.07 5.08
C THR A 145 -12.04 0.69 4.79
N VAL A 146 -11.39 0.40 3.68
CA VAL A 146 -10.14 1.05 3.23
C VAL A 146 -10.37 2.45 2.69
N PHE A 147 -11.60 2.73 2.21
CA PHE A 147 -12.04 3.97 1.58
C PHE A 147 -11.28 4.37 0.31
N ASP A 148 -10.46 3.46 -0.22
CA ASP A 148 -9.76 3.65 -1.49
C ASP A 148 -9.78 2.35 -2.32
N PRO A 149 -10.39 2.37 -3.51
CA PRO A 149 -10.53 1.18 -4.35
C PRO A 149 -9.21 0.73 -5.00
N ASN A 150 -8.21 1.62 -5.10
CA ASN A 150 -6.94 1.27 -5.74
C ASN A 150 -6.07 0.44 -4.78
N TYR A 151 -5.89 0.91 -3.53
CA TYR A 151 -5.16 0.13 -2.52
C TYR A 151 -5.88 -1.18 -2.20
N LEU A 152 -7.22 -1.13 -2.11
CA LEU A 152 -8.02 -2.32 -1.87
C LEU A 152 -7.88 -3.34 -3.00
N GLY A 153 -7.92 -2.89 -4.25
CA GLY A 153 -7.69 -3.74 -5.42
C GLY A 153 -6.33 -4.41 -5.41
N LEU A 154 -5.28 -3.69 -4.98
CA LEU A 154 -3.95 -4.30 -4.80
C LEU A 154 -3.97 -5.39 -3.73
N ILE A 155 -4.64 -5.18 -2.59
CA ILE A 155 -4.77 -6.21 -1.54
C ILE A 155 -5.45 -7.47 -2.08
N PHE A 156 -6.46 -7.33 -2.96
CA PHE A 156 -7.10 -8.47 -3.59
C PHE A 156 -6.17 -9.20 -4.56
N VAL A 157 -5.35 -8.49 -5.33
CA VAL A 157 -4.30 -9.11 -6.17
C VAL A 157 -3.31 -9.90 -5.31
N LEU A 158 -2.85 -9.34 -4.20
CA LEU A 158 -1.96 -10.01 -3.25
C LEU A 158 -2.63 -11.25 -2.63
N GLY A 159 -3.92 -11.15 -2.30
CA GLY A 159 -4.74 -12.27 -1.85
C GLY A 159 -4.83 -13.39 -2.89
N LEU A 160 -5.08 -13.07 -4.17
CA LEU A 160 -5.11 -14.04 -5.26
C LEU A 160 -3.79 -14.82 -5.37
N VAL A 161 -2.66 -14.13 -5.24
CA VAL A 161 -1.32 -14.75 -5.19
C VAL A 161 -1.19 -15.70 -3.99
N LEU A 162 -1.66 -15.28 -2.81
CA LEU A 162 -1.56 -16.05 -1.56
C LEU A 162 -2.47 -17.30 -1.57
N PHE A 163 -3.67 -17.22 -2.15
CA PHE A 163 -4.58 -18.35 -2.23
C PHE A 163 -4.18 -19.38 -3.28
N ASN A 164 -3.21 -19.05 -4.14
CA ASN A 164 -2.72 -19.95 -5.19
C ASN A 164 -3.87 -20.58 -6.01
N LEU A 165 -4.85 -19.75 -6.40
CA LEU A 165 -6.00 -20.11 -7.22
C LEU A 165 -6.93 -21.17 -6.61
N LYS A 166 -7.02 -21.30 -5.28
CA LYS A 166 -8.11 -22.05 -4.66
C LYS A 166 -9.44 -21.46 -5.09
N ILE A 167 -10.32 -22.26 -5.71
CA ILE A 167 -11.47 -21.80 -6.51
C ILE A 167 -12.34 -20.79 -5.75
N LEU A 168 -12.98 -21.17 -4.65
CA LEU A 168 -13.96 -20.32 -3.97
C LEU A 168 -13.36 -19.00 -3.41
N PRO A 169 -12.26 -19.00 -2.63
CA PRO A 169 -11.68 -17.75 -2.15
C PRO A 169 -11.19 -16.86 -3.28
N SER A 170 -10.57 -17.44 -4.33
CA SER A 170 -10.08 -16.68 -5.48
C SER A 170 -11.22 -16.06 -6.28
N LEU A 171 -12.35 -16.73 -6.40
CA LEU A 171 -13.53 -16.19 -7.07
C LEU A 171 -14.09 -14.96 -6.31
N ILE A 172 -14.21 -15.05 -4.98
CA ILE A 172 -14.66 -13.92 -4.14
C ILE A 172 -13.72 -12.73 -4.32
N LEU A 173 -12.41 -12.95 -4.24
CA LEU A 173 -11.41 -11.89 -4.41
C LEU A 173 -11.41 -11.30 -5.83
N LEU A 174 -11.60 -12.13 -6.85
CA LEU A 174 -11.66 -11.67 -8.24
C LEU A 174 -12.92 -10.81 -8.48
N ILE A 175 -14.08 -11.25 -8.00
CA ILE A 175 -15.32 -10.45 -8.08
C ILE A 175 -15.12 -9.12 -7.35
N ALA A 176 -14.62 -9.14 -6.12
CA ALA A 176 -14.37 -7.92 -5.37
C ALA A 176 -13.36 -7.00 -6.09
N LEU A 177 -12.29 -7.56 -6.66
CA LEU A 177 -11.31 -6.81 -7.47
C LEU A 177 -11.98 -6.14 -8.67
N LEU A 178 -12.82 -6.84 -9.41
CA LEU A 178 -13.52 -6.29 -10.58
C LEU A 178 -14.35 -5.07 -10.20
N PHE A 179 -15.10 -5.11 -9.11
CA PHE A 179 -15.92 -3.98 -8.64
C PHE A 179 -15.12 -2.82 -8.03
N THR A 180 -13.80 -2.94 -7.86
CA THR A 180 -12.97 -1.78 -7.50
C THR A 180 -12.80 -0.81 -8.67
N TYR A 181 -12.96 -1.23 -9.92
CA TYR A 181 -12.65 -0.45 -11.15
C TYR A 181 -11.24 0.16 -11.13
N SER A 182 -10.29 -0.53 -10.48
CA SER A 182 -8.90 -0.08 -10.33
C SER A 182 -8.02 -0.57 -11.48
N ARG A 183 -7.78 0.29 -12.47
CA ARG A 183 -6.91 -0.02 -13.62
C ARG A 183 -5.49 -0.42 -13.21
N SER A 184 -4.92 0.24 -12.19
CA SER A 184 -3.60 -0.09 -11.65
C SER A 184 -3.55 -1.50 -11.05
N SER A 185 -4.62 -1.92 -10.37
CA SER A 185 -4.72 -3.26 -9.78
C SER A 185 -4.93 -4.33 -10.84
N TYR A 186 -5.72 -4.06 -11.90
CA TYR A 186 -5.85 -4.98 -13.04
C TYR A 186 -4.51 -5.15 -13.76
N LEU A 187 -3.78 -4.06 -13.99
CA LEU A 187 -2.44 -4.12 -14.58
C LEU A 187 -1.48 -4.93 -13.69
N ALA A 188 -1.52 -4.72 -12.37
CA ALA A 188 -0.72 -5.50 -11.43
C ALA A 188 -1.05 -7.00 -11.52
N LEU A 189 -2.34 -7.38 -11.60
CA LEU A 189 -2.76 -8.78 -11.79
C LEU A 189 -2.24 -9.37 -13.10
N ILE A 190 -2.34 -8.62 -14.21
CA ILE A 190 -1.86 -9.06 -15.53
C ILE A 190 -0.35 -9.30 -15.49
N VAL A 191 0.43 -8.35 -14.93
CA VAL A 191 1.90 -8.47 -14.89
C VAL A 191 2.33 -9.62 -13.95
N VAL A 192 1.66 -9.81 -12.83
CA VAL A 192 1.90 -10.98 -11.95
C VAL A 192 1.59 -12.29 -12.65
N GLY A 193 0.45 -12.35 -13.36
CA GLY A 193 0.06 -13.52 -14.15
C GLY A 193 1.06 -13.84 -15.25
N PHE A 194 1.53 -12.81 -15.97
CA PHE A 194 2.57 -12.94 -16.98
C PHE A 194 3.90 -13.45 -16.40
N TYR A 195 4.35 -12.83 -15.28
CA TYR A 195 5.57 -13.25 -14.58
C TYR A 195 5.47 -14.70 -14.09
N LEU A 196 4.32 -15.12 -13.56
CA LEU A 196 4.08 -16.50 -13.17
C LEU A 196 4.07 -17.44 -14.38
N ALA A 197 3.52 -17.02 -15.52
CA ALA A 197 3.53 -17.79 -16.76
C ALA A 197 4.94 -17.99 -17.31
N LEU A 198 5.81 -16.99 -17.20
CA LEU A 198 7.25 -17.09 -17.55
C LEU A 198 7.93 -18.15 -16.69
N ILE A 199 7.76 -18.10 -15.36
CA ILE A 199 8.41 -19.04 -14.43
C ILE A 199 7.88 -20.48 -14.64
N LYS A 200 6.56 -20.63 -14.78
CA LYS A 200 5.92 -21.97 -14.89
C LYS A 200 5.80 -22.47 -16.32
N LYS A 201 6.22 -21.70 -17.32
CA LYS A 201 6.07 -22.01 -18.77
C LYS A 201 4.61 -22.32 -19.18
N LYS A 202 3.63 -21.64 -18.56
CA LYS A 202 2.18 -21.88 -18.77
C LYS A 202 1.50 -20.73 -19.52
N PHE A 203 2.06 -20.31 -20.65
CA PHE A 203 1.54 -19.16 -21.42
C PHE A 203 0.11 -19.34 -21.92
N LYS A 204 -0.29 -20.57 -22.33
CA LYS A 204 -1.68 -20.83 -22.78
C LYS A 204 -2.71 -20.49 -21.71
N ILE A 205 -2.42 -20.85 -20.43
CA ILE A 205 -3.29 -20.54 -19.30
C ILE A 205 -3.34 -19.04 -19.05
N PHE A 206 -2.20 -18.34 -19.15
CA PHE A 206 -2.14 -16.89 -19.00
C PHE A 206 -2.95 -16.19 -20.09
N ILE A 207 -2.80 -16.58 -21.35
CA ILE A 207 -3.56 -16.00 -22.49
C ILE A 207 -5.06 -16.19 -22.27
N PHE A 208 -5.49 -17.40 -21.89
CA PHE A 208 -6.90 -17.66 -21.58
C PHE A 208 -7.40 -16.78 -20.43
N ALA A 209 -6.67 -16.71 -19.30
CA ALA A 209 -7.02 -15.87 -18.15
C ALA A 209 -7.03 -14.38 -18.48
N PHE A 210 -6.12 -13.91 -19.34
CA PHE A 210 -6.07 -12.53 -19.82
C PHE A 210 -7.34 -12.17 -20.61
N PHE A 211 -7.72 -12.99 -21.60
CA PHE A 211 -8.94 -12.74 -22.36
C PHE A 211 -10.21 -12.89 -21.51
N ALA A 212 -10.23 -13.83 -20.57
CA ALA A 212 -11.32 -13.97 -19.61
C ALA A 212 -11.45 -12.71 -18.72
N LEU A 213 -10.33 -12.13 -18.27
CA LEU A 213 -10.34 -10.87 -17.53
C LEU A 213 -10.86 -9.72 -18.39
N ILE A 214 -10.39 -9.56 -19.63
CA ILE A 214 -10.90 -8.52 -20.55
C ILE A 214 -12.39 -8.67 -20.78
N PHE A 215 -12.87 -9.89 -21.00
CA PHE A 215 -14.29 -10.17 -21.16
C PHE A 215 -15.09 -9.83 -19.90
N ALA A 216 -14.60 -10.19 -18.71
CA ALA A 216 -15.21 -9.82 -17.45
C ALA A 216 -15.29 -8.29 -17.26
N LEU A 217 -14.21 -7.56 -17.60
CA LEU A 217 -14.18 -6.09 -17.55
C LEU A 217 -15.17 -5.45 -18.54
N TYR A 218 -15.38 -6.07 -19.69
CA TYR A 218 -16.38 -5.61 -20.68
C TYR A 218 -17.81 -5.77 -20.13
N LEU A 219 -18.09 -6.86 -19.41
CA LEU A 219 -19.40 -7.14 -18.83
C LEU A 219 -19.70 -6.37 -17.55
N LEU A 220 -18.73 -5.63 -16.96
CA LEU A 220 -18.96 -4.90 -15.73
C LEU A 220 -20.06 -3.85 -15.88
N PRO A 221 -21.01 -3.76 -14.94
CA PRO A 221 -22.01 -2.72 -14.93
C PRO A 221 -21.38 -1.34 -14.77
N ARG A 222 -21.95 -0.33 -15.42
CA ARG A 222 -21.49 1.07 -15.34
C ARG A 222 -22.65 1.95 -14.88
N PRO A 223 -23.03 1.85 -13.61
CA PRO A 223 -24.27 2.46 -13.11
C PRO A 223 -24.24 3.99 -13.08
N GLY A 224 -23.04 4.61 -13.09
CA GLY A 224 -22.89 6.06 -13.08
C GLY A 224 -21.56 6.52 -12.51
N GLY A 225 -21.23 7.80 -12.70
CA GLY A 225 -19.99 8.41 -12.21
C GLY A 225 -18.76 8.11 -13.07
N GLU A 226 -17.76 8.99 -12.99
CA GLU A 226 -16.51 8.86 -13.76
C GLU A 226 -15.65 7.69 -13.26
N GLY A 227 -15.75 7.34 -11.98
CA GLY A 227 -14.93 6.30 -11.35
C GLY A 227 -15.07 4.91 -11.94
N VAL A 228 -16.26 4.55 -12.48
CA VAL A 228 -16.55 3.24 -13.09
C VAL A 228 -16.20 3.17 -14.57
N LYS A 229 -15.96 4.30 -15.23
CA LYS A 229 -15.53 4.33 -16.63
C LYS A 229 -14.07 3.91 -16.73
N LEU A 230 -13.77 2.79 -17.35
CA LEU A 230 -12.39 2.33 -17.52
C LEU A 230 -11.62 3.16 -18.53
N GLU A 231 -12.31 3.76 -19.51
CA GLU A 231 -11.81 4.67 -20.53
C GLU A 231 -11.55 6.11 -20.05
N ARG A 232 -11.85 6.45 -18.75
CA ARG A 232 -11.70 7.80 -18.21
C ARG A 232 -10.29 8.38 -18.45
N TRP A 233 -10.24 9.47 -19.20
CA TRP A 233 -8.99 10.16 -19.50
C TRP A 233 -8.54 11.10 -18.39
N PHE A 234 -9.49 11.74 -17.69
CA PHE A 234 -9.23 12.69 -16.60
C PHE A 234 -8.22 12.15 -15.57
N SER A 235 -8.36 10.90 -15.13
CA SER A 235 -7.44 10.32 -14.15
C SER A 235 -6.05 9.99 -14.71
N VAL A 236 -5.87 9.92 -16.03
CA VAL A 236 -4.55 9.81 -16.67
C VAL A 236 -3.88 11.17 -16.67
N GLU A 237 -4.63 12.20 -17.06
CA GLU A 237 -4.16 13.58 -17.11
C GLU A 237 -3.77 14.10 -15.72
N SER A 238 -4.60 13.85 -14.69
CA SER A 238 -4.31 14.16 -13.30
C SER A 238 -2.99 13.52 -12.83
N ARG A 239 -2.75 12.23 -13.16
CA ARG A 239 -1.49 11.56 -12.81
C ARG A 239 -0.29 12.12 -13.55
N LEU A 240 -0.44 12.46 -14.84
CA LEU A 240 0.63 13.11 -15.59
C LEU A 240 0.98 14.48 -14.99
N GLY A 241 -0.02 15.25 -14.57
CA GLY A 241 0.16 16.49 -13.81
C GLY A 241 0.93 16.26 -12.50
N ASN A 242 0.51 15.27 -11.72
CA ASN A 242 1.16 14.86 -10.47
C ASN A 242 2.62 14.40 -10.69
N TYR A 243 2.92 13.72 -11.80
CA TYR A 243 4.28 13.31 -12.15
C TYR A 243 5.16 14.50 -12.56
N ARG A 244 4.62 15.43 -13.35
CA ARG A 244 5.34 16.68 -13.72
C ARG A 244 5.65 17.50 -12.47
N GLU A 245 4.69 17.65 -11.59
CA GLU A 245 4.88 18.33 -10.30
C GLU A 245 5.97 17.63 -9.46
N GLY A 246 5.87 16.31 -9.27
CA GLY A 246 6.83 15.55 -8.49
C GLY A 246 8.25 15.63 -9.03
N PHE A 247 8.41 15.61 -10.35
CA PHE A 247 9.70 15.77 -11.01
C PHE A 247 10.23 17.21 -10.83
N GLY A 248 9.39 18.22 -10.98
CA GLY A 248 9.75 19.62 -10.71
C GLY A 248 10.13 19.88 -9.26
N LEU A 249 9.50 19.18 -8.31
CA LEU A 249 9.87 19.22 -6.90
C LEU A 249 11.24 18.58 -6.67
N TRP A 250 11.52 17.42 -7.28
CA TRP A 250 12.84 16.78 -7.20
C TRP A 250 13.96 17.67 -7.73
N GLN A 251 13.76 18.35 -8.86
CA GLN A 251 14.75 19.26 -9.45
C GLN A 251 15.20 20.38 -8.50
N LYS A 252 14.37 20.75 -7.50
CA LYS A 252 14.73 21.78 -6.50
C LYS A 252 15.76 21.29 -5.48
N SER A 253 15.88 19.97 -5.27
CA SER A 253 16.87 19.35 -4.37
C SER A 253 17.18 17.92 -4.83
N PRO A 254 17.99 17.75 -5.92
CA PRO A 254 18.15 16.44 -6.56
C PRO A 254 18.86 15.40 -5.70
N VAL A 255 19.77 15.82 -4.83
CA VAL A 255 20.64 14.93 -4.06
C VAL A 255 19.98 14.45 -2.76
N SER A 256 19.49 15.37 -1.93
CA SER A 256 18.95 15.09 -0.60
C SER A 256 17.41 15.15 -0.52
N GLY A 257 16.74 15.59 -1.59
CA GLY A 257 15.30 15.79 -1.60
C GLY A 257 14.83 16.99 -0.76
N LEU A 258 13.52 17.16 -0.72
CA LEU A 258 12.86 18.30 -0.06
C LEU A 258 12.50 18.04 1.42
N GLY A 259 12.86 16.89 1.97
CA GLY A 259 12.49 16.41 3.29
C GLY A 259 11.44 15.27 3.21
N PHE A 260 11.73 14.16 3.88
CA PHE A 260 10.82 13.02 3.88
C PHE A 260 9.42 13.42 4.36
N ASN A 261 8.39 13.16 3.56
CA ASN A 261 6.97 13.43 3.85
C ASN A 261 6.61 14.91 4.10
N THR A 262 7.36 15.87 3.51
CA THR A 262 7.12 17.32 3.68
C THR A 262 6.32 17.95 2.54
N LEU A 263 5.90 17.18 1.52
CA LEU A 263 5.25 17.69 0.30
C LEU A 263 4.02 18.56 0.57
N ARG A 264 3.24 18.24 1.61
CA ARG A 264 2.06 19.02 2.03
C ARG A 264 2.38 20.49 2.33
N TYR A 265 3.56 20.76 2.82
CA TYR A 265 3.99 22.13 3.14
C TYR A 265 4.39 22.92 1.88
N PHE A 266 4.88 22.22 0.85
CA PHE A 266 5.10 22.84 -0.47
C PHE A 266 3.81 23.16 -1.21
N ARG A 267 2.78 22.36 -0.99
CA ARG A 267 1.45 22.55 -1.60
C ARG A 267 0.56 23.53 -0.82
N ASN A 268 1.05 24.06 0.30
CA ASN A 268 0.28 24.93 1.21
C ASN A 268 -1.04 24.30 1.67
N ASP A 269 -1.11 22.98 1.73
CA ASP A 269 -2.28 22.21 2.16
C ASP A 269 -1.85 21.16 3.22
N PRO A 270 -1.66 21.59 4.48
CA PRO A 270 -1.16 20.70 5.54
C PRO A 270 -2.19 19.66 5.99
N ILE A 271 -3.47 19.83 5.66
CA ILE A 271 -4.58 19.02 6.17
C ILE A 271 -4.95 17.89 5.20
N SER A 272 -4.95 18.18 3.90
CA SER A 272 -5.37 17.22 2.88
C SER A 272 -4.49 15.98 2.82
N HIS A 273 -5.10 14.81 2.69
CA HIS A 273 -4.42 13.55 2.44
C HIS A 273 -3.71 13.55 1.08
N ALA A 274 -4.35 14.11 0.07
CA ALA A 274 -3.81 14.19 -1.28
C ALA A 274 -2.53 15.02 -1.36
N ALA A 275 -2.41 16.07 -0.53
CA ALA A 275 -1.23 16.94 -0.49
C ALA A 275 0.03 16.25 0.06
N ALA A 276 -0.12 15.16 0.82
CA ALA A 276 1.00 14.48 1.48
C ALA A 276 1.82 13.57 0.54
N GLY A 277 1.22 13.07 -0.54
CA GLY A 277 1.81 12.04 -1.39
C GLY A 277 1.89 12.41 -2.87
N LEU A 278 2.48 11.51 -3.64
CA LEU A 278 2.47 11.50 -5.10
C LEU A 278 1.87 10.18 -5.57
N ASP A 279 1.25 10.18 -6.75
CA ASP A 279 0.68 8.97 -7.37
C ASP A 279 1.74 8.00 -7.92
N ASN A 280 2.92 8.01 -7.31
CA ASN A 280 4.05 7.14 -7.64
C ASN A 280 4.98 7.08 -6.44
N SER A 281 5.17 5.87 -5.86
CA SER A 281 6.03 5.69 -4.69
C SER A 281 7.51 6.04 -4.95
N PHE A 282 8.01 5.73 -6.14
CA PHE A 282 9.42 6.02 -6.48
C PHE A 282 9.65 7.51 -6.65
N LEU A 283 8.71 8.20 -7.29
CA LEU A 283 8.77 9.64 -7.43
C LEU A 283 8.59 10.34 -6.09
N PHE A 284 7.74 9.81 -5.20
CA PHE A 284 7.62 10.27 -3.82
C PHE A 284 8.95 10.19 -3.07
N VAL A 285 9.63 9.02 -3.12
CA VAL A 285 10.96 8.86 -2.51
C VAL A 285 11.97 9.82 -3.16
N LEU A 286 11.99 9.89 -4.49
CA LEU A 286 12.92 10.75 -5.24
C LEU A 286 12.73 12.24 -4.88
N ALA A 287 11.49 12.73 -4.87
CA ALA A 287 11.20 14.13 -4.54
C ALA A 287 11.51 14.48 -3.08
N THR A 288 11.22 13.55 -2.16
CA THR A 288 11.33 13.80 -0.73
C THR A 288 12.71 13.51 -0.16
N THR A 289 13.46 12.53 -0.69
CA THR A 289 14.76 12.10 -0.16
C THR A 289 15.90 12.15 -1.19
N GLY A 290 15.61 12.65 -2.39
CA GLY A 290 16.59 12.77 -3.47
C GLY A 290 17.08 11.43 -4.01
N ILE A 291 18.13 11.48 -4.81
CA ILE A 291 18.74 10.30 -5.40
C ILE A 291 19.35 9.37 -4.33
N ILE A 292 19.83 9.92 -3.22
CA ILE A 292 20.38 9.12 -2.11
C ILE A 292 19.29 8.23 -1.52
N GLY A 293 18.11 8.79 -1.22
CA GLY A 293 17.00 8.01 -0.70
C GLY A 293 16.46 6.99 -1.69
N LEU A 294 16.37 7.36 -2.97
CA LEU A 294 15.93 6.41 -4.01
C LEU A 294 16.89 5.23 -4.13
N LEU A 295 18.21 5.46 -4.18
CA LEU A 295 19.19 4.39 -4.29
C LEU A 295 19.18 3.46 -3.07
N THR A 296 19.08 4.02 -1.85
CA THR A 296 19.00 3.23 -0.62
C THR A 296 17.69 2.43 -0.56
N TYR A 297 16.58 2.98 -1.04
CA TYR A 297 15.30 2.28 -1.11
C TYR A 297 15.29 1.16 -2.15
N LEU A 298 15.87 1.39 -3.33
CA LEU A 298 16.06 0.35 -4.35
C LEU A 298 16.97 -0.76 -3.86
N ASN A 299 18.03 -0.42 -3.10
CA ASN A 299 18.89 -1.42 -2.45
C ASN A 299 18.11 -2.26 -1.42
N LEU A 300 17.21 -1.67 -0.65
CA LEU A 300 16.31 -2.40 0.23
C LEU A 300 15.42 -3.37 -0.57
N LEU A 301 14.72 -2.89 -1.59
CA LEU A 301 13.85 -3.74 -2.43
C LEU A 301 14.64 -4.88 -3.09
N LYS A 302 15.87 -4.62 -3.56
CA LYS A 302 16.77 -5.63 -4.10
C LYS A 302 17.13 -6.68 -3.05
N SER A 303 17.39 -6.28 -1.80
CA SER A 303 17.71 -7.21 -0.71
C SER A 303 16.54 -8.16 -0.38
N LEU A 304 15.30 -7.74 -0.63
CA LEU A 304 14.11 -8.56 -0.43
C LEU A 304 13.83 -9.52 -1.59
N TRP A 305 14.33 -9.23 -2.79
CA TRP A 305 13.99 -9.99 -4.02
C TRP A 305 14.46 -11.47 -4.00
N GLN A 306 15.41 -11.83 -3.18
CA GLN A 306 16.08 -13.14 -3.24
C GLN A 306 15.37 -14.27 -2.47
N THR A 307 14.23 -14.03 -1.84
CA THR A 307 13.54 -14.98 -0.97
C THR A 307 12.52 -15.86 -1.71
N SER A 308 11.31 -16.02 -1.21
CA SER A 308 10.30 -16.95 -1.71
C SER A 308 9.62 -16.47 -3.01
N LEU A 309 9.01 -17.43 -3.76
CA LEU A 309 8.17 -17.11 -4.92
C LEU A 309 6.99 -16.21 -4.55
N LEU A 310 6.37 -16.45 -3.37
CA LEU A 310 5.27 -15.64 -2.86
C LEU A 310 5.69 -14.18 -2.72
N LEU A 311 6.87 -13.93 -2.17
CA LEU A 311 7.40 -12.57 -2.02
C LEU A 311 7.69 -11.94 -3.39
N LYS A 312 8.30 -12.68 -4.34
CA LYS A 312 8.57 -12.16 -5.70
C LYS A 312 7.29 -11.73 -6.41
N LEU A 313 6.25 -12.56 -6.36
CA LEU A 313 4.94 -12.23 -6.96
C LEU A 313 4.29 -11.04 -6.25
N SER A 314 4.35 -10.97 -4.91
CA SER A 314 3.86 -9.84 -4.14
C SER A 314 4.63 -8.56 -4.47
N LEU A 315 5.95 -8.61 -4.55
CA LEU A 315 6.78 -7.47 -4.95
C LEU A 315 6.44 -7.00 -6.36
N VAL A 316 6.30 -7.90 -7.34
CA VAL A 316 5.90 -7.53 -8.71
C VAL A 316 4.56 -6.78 -8.68
N ALA A 317 3.55 -7.29 -7.97
CA ALA A 317 2.26 -6.61 -7.84
C ALA A 317 2.40 -5.21 -7.23
N ILE A 318 3.10 -5.11 -6.10
CA ILE A 318 3.29 -3.86 -5.37
C ILE A 318 4.08 -2.85 -6.22
N LEU A 319 5.17 -3.26 -6.88
CA LEU A 319 6.02 -2.39 -7.68
C LEU A 319 5.27 -1.83 -8.90
N VAL A 320 4.53 -2.68 -9.61
CA VAL A 320 3.69 -2.22 -10.75
C VAL A 320 2.64 -1.23 -10.28
N HIS A 321 1.94 -1.54 -9.19
CA HIS A 321 0.91 -0.65 -8.65
C HIS A 321 1.51 0.66 -8.12
N SER A 322 2.73 0.61 -7.59
CA SER A 322 3.47 1.76 -7.07
C SER A 322 3.92 2.77 -8.12
N LEU A 323 3.83 2.42 -9.40
CA LEU A 323 3.97 3.39 -10.50
C LEU A 323 2.76 4.32 -10.61
N PHE A 324 1.59 3.94 -10.08
CA PHE A 324 0.33 4.67 -10.23
C PHE A 324 -0.29 5.13 -8.91
N GLN A 325 0.27 4.70 -7.78
CA GLN A 325 -0.18 5.01 -6.42
C GLN A 325 1.01 4.97 -5.45
N ASN A 326 0.88 5.61 -4.29
CA ASN A 326 1.94 5.56 -3.26
C ASN A 326 1.87 4.28 -2.41
N SER A 327 1.86 3.11 -3.06
CA SER A 327 1.56 1.81 -2.45
C SER A 327 2.60 1.32 -1.46
N LEU A 328 3.89 1.61 -1.72
CA LEU A 328 5.00 1.19 -0.85
C LEU A 328 4.96 1.85 0.54
N PHE A 329 4.18 2.92 0.71
CA PHE A 329 4.02 3.65 1.97
C PHE A 329 2.59 3.56 2.52
N TYR A 330 1.73 2.73 1.92
CA TYR A 330 0.39 2.51 2.43
C TYR A 330 0.40 1.48 3.57
N PRO A 331 -0.21 1.75 4.74
CA PRO A 331 -0.11 0.92 5.95
C PRO A 331 -0.33 -0.58 5.73
N LEU A 332 -1.46 -0.97 5.16
CA LEU A 332 -1.78 -2.39 4.93
C LEU A 332 -0.80 -3.08 3.98
N ILE A 333 -0.28 -2.35 2.98
CA ILE A 333 0.72 -2.89 2.04
C ILE A 333 2.09 -3.04 2.71
N MET A 334 2.47 -2.09 3.58
CA MET A 334 3.70 -2.22 4.37
C MET A 334 3.63 -3.42 5.31
N ILE A 335 2.53 -3.60 6.04
CA ILE A 335 2.33 -4.76 6.91
C ILE A 335 2.38 -6.05 6.10
N TRP A 336 1.65 -6.11 4.95
CA TRP A 336 1.71 -7.24 4.03
C TRP A 336 3.13 -7.59 3.63
N LEU A 337 3.90 -6.60 3.20
CA LEU A 337 5.28 -6.81 2.74
C LEU A 337 6.13 -7.48 3.81
N TRP A 338 6.11 -6.98 5.04
CA TRP A 338 6.89 -7.56 6.13
C TRP A 338 6.42 -8.95 6.55
N CYS A 339 5.12 -9.23 6.44
CA CYS A 339 4.59 -10.58 6.63
C CYS A 339 5.13 -11.56 5.59
N VAL A 340 5.14 -11.16 4.31
CA VAL A 340 5.55 -12.05 3.21
C VAL A 340 7.07 -12.20 3.13
N VAL A 341 7.83 -11.22 3.61
CA VAL A 341 9.29 -11.35 3.79
C VAL A 341 9.61 -12.42 4.84
N TYR A 342 8.79 -12.52 5.87
CA TYR A 342 8.93 -13.56 6.90
C TYR A 342 8.55 -14.97 6.36
N LEU A 343 7.52 -15.09 5.51
CA LEU A 343 6.98 -16.35 4.97
C LEU A 343 7.85 -16.97 3.88
#